data_06123aaa6c0c42085b51c031ca308c58
#
_entry.id   06123aaa6c0c42085b51c031ca308c58
#
_cell.length_a   1.000
_cell.length_b   1.000
_cell.length_c   1.000
_cell.angle_alpha   90.00
_cell.angle_beta   90.00
_cell.angle_gamma   90.00
#
_symmetry.space_group_name_H-M   'P 1'
#
loop_
_entity.id
_entity.type
_entity.pdbx_description
1 polymer ?
#
loop_
_entity_poly.entity_id
_entity_poly.type
_entity_poly.pdbx_seq_one_letter_code
_entity_poly.pdbx_strand_id
1 'polypeptide(L)'
;LAGGSSNTGGAVRNRFFSVPELNELSQRINPETASPLQYYPLLKPGERFPINDPDLQPCLDPRPEDRVEFLHGLLESLSRIEAQGYCLLQQFGATPLTQVLTAGGGAKNEAWRSIRERYLKVPVRSSCQEQAAYGTAQLALQGTWPKSSSDCIRNLDVNRQ
;
A
#
# COMPACT_ATOMS: atom_id res chain seq x y z
N LEU A 1 16.69 5.18 -5.86
CA LEU A 1 15.43 5.00 -5.13
C LEU A 1 15.52 3.72 -4.31
N ALA A 2 15.22 3.81 -3.00
CA ALA A 2 15.03 2.64 -2.16
C ALA A 2 13.61 2.10 -2.38
N GLY A 3 13.44 0.79 -2.44
CA GLY A 3 12.15 0.18 -2.63
C GLY A 3 12.12 -1.28 -2.21
N GLY A 4 10.92 -1.77 -1.89
CA GLY A 4 10.65 -3.17 -1.55
C GLY A 4 9.38 -3.65 -2.25
N SER A 5 9.28 -4.95 -2.46
CA SER A 5 8.11 -5.56 -3.10
C SER A 5 7.69 -6.80 -2.33
N SER A 6 6.55 -6.70 -1.65
CA SER A 6 5.92 -7.80 -0.94
C SER A 6 5.04 -8.65 -1.87
N ASN A 7 4.89 -9.92 -1.54
CA ASN A 7 3.96 -10.85 -2.18
C ASN A 7 2.56 -10.78 -1.57
N THR A 8 2.35 -10.00 -0.51
CA THR A 8 1.04 -9.69 0.06
C THR A 8 0.31 -8.62 -0.76
N GLY A 9 -0.94 -8.32 -0.45
CA GLY A 9 -1.63 -7.16 -0.99
C GLY A 9 -3.00 -7.46 -1.61
N GLY A 10 -3.39 -6.64 -2.58
CA GLY A 10 -4.73 -6.64 -3.16
C GLY A 10 -5.15 -7.97 -3.78
N ALA A 11 -4.23 -8.72 -4.36
CA ALA A 11 -4.52 -10.02 -4.97
C ALA A 11 -5.03 -11.03 -3.94
N VAL A 12 -4.44 -11.05 -2.73
CA VAL A 12 -4.92 -11.93 -1.64
C VAL A 12 -6.33 -11.54 -1.21
N ARG A 13 -6.57 -10.24 -0.99
CA ARG A 13 -7.90 -9.73 -0.63
C ARG A 13 -8.95 -10.10 -1.66
N ASN A 14 -8.64 -9.94 -2.95
CA ASN A 14 -9.56 -10.22 -4.05
C ASN A 14 -9.89 -11.72 -4.20
N ARG A 15 -9.11 -12.62 -3.58
CA ARG A 15 -9.43 -14.05 -3.52
C ARG A 15 -10.62 -14.34 -2.62
N PHE A 16 -10.83 -13.51 -1.59
CA PHE A 16 -11.87 -13.74 -0.56
C PHE A 16 -13.07 -12.83 -0.70
N PHE A 17 -12.92 -11.70 -1.37
CA PHE A 17 -13.95 -10.68 -1.46
C PHE A 17 -14.05 -10.13 -2.89
N SER A 18 -15.27 -10.00 -3.37
CA SER A 18 -15.58 -9.23 -4.57
C SER A 18 -15.49 -7.71 -4.30
N VAL A 19 -15.36 -6.91 -5.35
CA VAL A 19 -15.30 -5.43 -5.20
C VAL A 19 -16.54 -4.85 -4.52
N PRO A 20 -17.79 -5.27 -4.84
CA PRO A 20 -18.98 -4.81 -4.12
C PRO A 20 -18.94 -5.16 -2.62
N GLU A 21 -18.58 -6.40 -2.28
CA GLU A 21 -18.47 -6.82 -0.87
C GLU A 21 -17.41 -6.00 -0.12
N LEU A 22 -16.27 -5.72 -0.75
CA LEU A 22 -15.22 -4.89 -0.13
C LEU A 22 -15.75 -3.50 0.23
N ASN A 23 -16.54 -2.89 -0.66
CA ASN A 23 -17.10 -1.57 -0.41
C ASN A 23 -18.11 -1.60 0.73
N GLU A 24 -19.00 -2.59 0.73
CA GLU A 24 -20.02 -2.74 1.78
C GLU A 24 -19.40 -3.06 3.15
N LEU A 25 -18.57 -4.10 3.21
CA LEU A 25 -17.99 -4.56 4.48
C LEU A 25 -17.03 -3.52 5.08
N SER A 26 -16.28 -2.80 4.24
CA SER A 26 -15.35 -1.77 4.73
C SER A 26 -16.05 -0.62 5.44
N GLN A 27 -17.28 -0.28 5.07
CA GLN A 27 -18.06 0.77 5.74
C GLN A 27 -18.48 0.36 7.18
N ARG A 28 -18.47 -0.93 7.48
CA ARG A 28 -18.81 -1.48 8.79
C ARG A 28 -17.59 -1.64 9.71
N ILE A 29 -16.38 -1.46 9.19
CA ILE A 29 -15.16 -1.53 9.99
C ILE A 29 -14.97 -0.22 10.74
N ASN A 30 -14.69 -0.32 12.04
CA ASN A 30 -14.18 0.82 12.81
C ASN A 30 -12.64 0.85 12.69
N PRO A 31 -12.06 1.77 11.89
CA PRO A 31 -10.62 1.80 11.64
C PRO A 31 -9.78 2.25 12.86
N GLU A 32 -10.41 2.85 13.87
CA GLU A 32 -9.73 3.28 15.10
C GLU A 32 -9.49 2.12 16.06
N THR A 33 -10.24 1.02 15.92
CA THR A 33 -10.08 -0.17 16.75
C THR A 33 -9.13 -1.15 16.07
N ALA A 34 -8.11 -1.62 16.77
CA ALA A 34 -7.21 -2.64 16.24
C ALA A 34 -7.90 -4.01 16.19
N SER A 35 -7.72 -4.74 15.09
CA SER A 35 -8.14 -6.14 15.04
C SER A 35 -7.16 -7.01 15.85
N PRO A 36 -7.66 -7.99 16.63
CA PRO A 36 -6.80 -8.94 17.34
C PRO A 36 -6.18 -9.98 16.39
N LEU A 37 -6.66 -10.05 15.14
CA LEU A 37 -6.24 -11.05 14.17
C LEU A 37 -4.88 -10.67 13.57
N GLN A 38 -3.98 -11.65 13.56
CA GLN A 38 -2.61 -11.45 13.06
C GLN A 38 -2.33 -12.40 11.90
N TYR A 39 -2.57 -11.91 10.68
CA TYR A 39 -2.33 -12.68 9.48
C TYR A 39 -0.99 -12.35 8.82
N TYR A 40 -0.52 -13.28 8.02
CA TYR A 40 0.45 -13.03 6.96
C TYR A 40 -0.16 -13.51 5.64
N PRO A 41 -0.92 -12.65 4.95
CA PRO A 41 -1.80 -13.06 3.85
C PRO A 41 -1.01 -13.20 2.54
N LEU A 42 -0.61 -14.42 2.22
CA LEU A 42 0.03 -14.79 0.97
C LEU A 42 -0.89 -15.67 0.11
N LEU A 43 -0.74 -15.63 -1.21
CA LEU A 43 -1.44 -16.54 -2.13
C LEU A 43 -0.79 -17.92 -2.20
N LYS A 44 0.51 -17.98 -2.00
CA LYS A 44 1.36 -19.17 -1.99
C LYS A 44 2.55 -18.93 -1.05
N PRO A 45 3.25 -19.96 -0.60
CA PRO A 45 4.47 -19.79 0.18
C PRO A 45 5.48 -18.87 -0.49
N GLY A 46 6.23 -18.17 0.35
CA GLY A 46 7.33 -17.29 -0.03
C GLY A 46 7.00 -15.80 0.04
N GLU A 47 7.88 -15.07 0.70
CA GLU A 47 7.85 -13.61 0.78
C GLU A 47 9.23 -13.04 0.43
N ARG A 48 9.23 -11.88 -0.25
CA ARG A 48 10.46 -11.19 -0.68
C ARG A 48 10.81 -10.00 0.22
N PHE A 49 9.78 -9.31 0.72
CA PHE A 49 9.92 -8.10 1.52
C PHE A 49 8.64 -7.83 2.33
N PRO A 50 8.72 -7.42 3.60
CA PRO A 50 9.90 -7.09 4.40
C PRO A 50 10.67 -8.30 4.96
N ILE A 51 10.11 -9.48 4.87
CA ILE A 51 10.75 -10.74 5.26
C ILE A 51 11.25 -11.43 4.00
N ASN A 52 12.56 -11.67 3.90
CA ASN A 52 13.11 -12.43 2.78
C ASN A 52 13.16 -13.91 3.16
N ASP A 53 12.02 -14.60 2.99
CA ASP A 53 11.85 -16.00 3.30
C ASP A 53 11.06 -16.71 2.18
N PRO A 54 11.72 -17.54 1.35
CA PRO A 54 11.07 -18.25 0.25
C PRO A 54 10.08 -19.32 0.72
N ASP A 55 10.17 -19.77 1.96
CA ASP A 55 9.35 -20.84 2.54
C ASP A 55 8.27 -20.34 3.51
N LEU A 56 8.15 -19.01 3.70
CA LEU A 56 7.16 -18.40 4.58
C LEU A 56 5.75 -18.83 4.19
N GLN A 57 5.06 -19.51 5.11
CA GLN A 57 3.73 -20.03 4.84
C GLN A 57 2.66 -18.92 5.00
N PRO A 58 1.60 -18.95 4.16
CA PRO A 58 0.43 -18.12 4.40
C PRO A 58 -0.17 -18.41 5.79
N CYS A 59 -0.46 -17.34 6.54
CA CYS A 59 -1.14 -17.44 7.83
C CYS A 59 -2.43 -16.63 7.76
N LEU A 60 -3.59 -17.31 7.85
CA LEU A 60 -4.93 -16.73 7.80
C LEU A 60 -5.86 -17.31 8.89
N ASP A 61 -5.27 -17.88 9.93
CA ASP A 61 -5.98 -18.47 11.06
C ASP A 61 -5.74 -17.65 12.35
N PRO A 62 -6.73 -17.58 13.25
CA PRO A 62 -8.09 -18.10 13.10
C PRO A 62 -8.91 -17.27 12.09
N ARG A 63 -9.77 -17.95 11.33
CA ARG A 63 -10.67 -17.29 10.39
C ARG A 63 -12.07 -17.16 11.00
N PRO A 64 -12.50 -15.94 11.40
CA PRO A 64 -13.82 -15.75 11.97
C PRO A 64 -14.93 -15.99 10.95
N GLU A 65 -16.13 -16.35 11.42
CA GLU A 65 -17.33 -16.48 10.58
C GLU A 65 -17.82 -15.11 10.11
N ASP A 66 -17.66 -14.07 10.94
CA ASP A 66 -18.00 -12.69 10.54
C ASP A 66 -17.02 -12.19 9.48
N ARG A 67 -17.57 -11.93 8.30
CA ARG A 67 -16.82 -11.47 7.15
C ARG A 67 -16.24 -10.05 7.34
N VAL A 68 -16.88 -9.21 8.17
CA VAL A 68 -16.34 -7.86 8.51
C VAL A 68 -15.11 -8.01 9.37
N GLU A 69 -15.16 -8.88 10.37
CA GLU A 69 -14.02 -9.15 11.26
C GLU A 69 -12.84 -9.75 10.48
N PHE A 70 -13.13 -10.71 9.57
CA PHE A 70 -12.09 -11.29 8.72
C PHE A 70 -11.46 -10.24 7.79
N LEU A 71 -12.27 -9.39 7.13
CA LEU A 71 -11.75 -8.31 6.30
C LEU A 71 -10.92 -7.32 7.12
N HIS A 72 -11.40 -6.94 8.30
CA HIS A 72 -10.67 -6.05 9.21
C HIS A 72 -9.29 -6.63 9.56
N GLY A 73 -9.21 -7.90 9.94
CA GLY A 73 -7.94 -8.58 10.22
C GLY A 73 -6.98 -8.60 9.03
N LEU A 74 -7.49 -8.76 7.81
CA LEU A 74 -6.68 -8.69 6.59
C LEU A 74 -6.12 -7.28 6.38
N LEU A 75 -6.96 -6.24 6.48
CA LEU A 75 -6.54 -4.85 6.27
C LEU A 75 -5.53 -4.39 7.32
N GLU A 76 -5.73 -4.79 8.59
CA GLU A 76 -4.79 -4.56 9.69
C GLU A 76 -3.43 -5.21 9.40
N SER A 77 -3.45 -6.47 9.00
CA SER A 77 -2.23 -7.24 8.74
C SER A 77 -1.45 -6.68 7.56
N LEU A 78 -2.13 -6.32 6.47
CA LEU A 78 -1.50 -5.67 5.32
C LEU A 78 -0.86 -4.33 5.71
N SER A 79 -1.54 -3.54 6.54
CA SER A 79 -1.03 -2.24 6.99
C SER A 79 0.19 -2.39 7.91
N ARG A 80 0.19 -3.42 8.78
CA ARG A 80 1.33 -3.76 9.64
C ARG A 80 2.55 -4.18 8.82
N ILE A 81 2.36 -5.04 7.81
CA ILE A 81 3.44 -5.50 6.91
C ILE A 81 4.00 -4.32 6.12
N GLU A 82 3.14 -3.42 5.64
CA GLU A 82 3.58 -2.19 4.98
C GLU A 82 4.43 -1.31 5.90
N ALA A 83 3.98 -1.10 7.14
CA ALA A 83 4.73 -0.31 8.12
C ALA A 83 6.09 -0.93 8.45
N GLN A 84 6.16 -2.25 8.60
CA GLN A 84 7.43 -2.97 8.75
C GLN A 84 8.35 -2.75 7.54
N GLY A 85 7.79 -2.76 6.34
CA GLY A 85 8.54 -2.49 5.12
C GLY A 85 9.17 -1.09 5.11
N TYR A 86 8.41 -0.05 5.43
CA TYR A 86 8.96 1.30 5.50
C TYR A 86 10.00 1.46 6.61
N CYS A 87 9.78 0.83 7.77
CA CYS A 87 10.76 0.80 8.85
C CYS A 87 12.09 0.18 8.39
N LEU A 88 12.03 -0.95 7.70
CA LEU A 88 13.20 -1.63 7.16
C LEU A 88 13.93 -0.80 6.09
N LEU A 89 13.19 -0.16 5.19
CA LEU A 89 13.79 0.76 4.20
C LEU A 89 14.54 1.91 4.88
N GLN A 90 13.99 2.47 5.95
CA GLN A 90 14.66 3.52 6.72
C GLN A 90 15.93 3.01 7.40
N GLN A 91 15.92 1.79 7.93
CA GLN A 91 17.14 1.14 8.47
C GLN A 91 18.23 0.95 7.40
N PHE A 92 17.84 0.76 6.15
CA PHE A 92 18.75 0.69 5.00
C PHE A 92 19.15 2.07 4.44
N GLY A 93 18.84 3.15 5.15
CA GLY A 93 19.28 4.50 4.79
C GLY A 93 18.31 5.27 3.88
N ALA A 94 17.07 4.79 3.68
CA ALA A 94 16.05 5.59 3.03
C ALA A 94 15.69 6.81 3.89
N THR A 95 15.29 7.90 3.24
CA THR A 95 14.76 9.09 3.93
C THR A 95 13.53 8.73 4.77
N PRO A 96 13.31 9.38 5.92
CA PRO A 96 12.12 9.16 6.73
C PRO A 96 10.83 9.36 5.92
N LEU A 97 9.86 8.48 6.17
CA LEU A 97 8.55 8.56 5.54
C LEU A 97 7.80 9.82 6.03
N THR A 98 7.31 10.64 5.12
CA THR A 98 6.53 11.85 5.45
C THR A 98 5.09 11.76 4.94
N GLN A 99 4.85 10.98 3.91
CA GLN A 99 3.52 10.70 3.37
C GLN A 99 3.56 9.45 2.48
N VAL A 100 2.40 8.85 2.24
CA VAL A 100 2.24 7.77 1.27
C VAL A 100 1.25 8.18 0.19
N LEU A 101 1.63 8.02 -1.07
CA LEU A 101 0.73 8.15 -2.20
C LEU A 101 0.32 6.76 -2.67
N THR A 102 -0.98 6.50 -2.67
CA THR A 102 -1.54 5.19 -3.04
C THR A 102 -2.23 5.29 -4.38
N ALA A 103 -1.94 4.33 -5.26
CA ALA A 103 -2.61 4.16 -6.55
C ALA A 103 -3.31 2.79 -6.60
N GLY A 104 -4.28 2.66 -7.51
CA GLY A 104 -5.02 1.43 -7.75
C GLY A 104 -6.22 1.21 -6.84
N GLY A 105 -6.86 0.04 -6.94
CA GLY A 105 -8.15 -0.25 -6.30
C GLY A 105 -8.19 -0.13 -4.78
N GLY A 106 -7.05 -0.26 -4.09
CA GLY A 106 -6.95 -0.08 -2.64
C GLY A 106 -7.04 1.38 -2.20
N ALA A 107 -6.74 2.34 -3.08
CA ALA A 107 -6.77 3.77 -2.78
C ALA A 107 -8.17 4.30 -2.43
N LYS A 108 -9.23 3.60 -2.88
CA LYS A 108 -10.64 4.00 -2.70
C LYS A 108 -11.25 3.49 -1.38
N ASN A 109 -10.52 2.68 -0.62
CA ASN A 109 -11.01 2.11 0.63
C ASN A 109 -10.64 3.00 1.81
N GLU A 110 -11.59 3.79 2.29
CA GLU A 110 -11.39 4.76 3.37
C GLU A 110 -11.02 4.10 4.70
N ALA A 111 -11.66 2.98 5.07
CA ALA A 111 -11.32 2.25 6.29
C ALA A 111 -9.86 1.78 6.24
N TRP A 112 -9.43 1.22 5.10
CA TRP A 112 -8.04 0.79 4.96
C TRP A 112 -7.07 1.98 4.97
N ARG A 113 -7.42 3.11 4.36
CA ARG A 113 -6.62 4.33 4.41
C ARG A 113 -6.38 4.77 5.87
N SER A 114 -7.44 4.84 6.68
CA SER A 114 -7.34 5.23 8.09
C SER A 114 -6.51 4.23 8.91
N ILE A 115 -6.68 2.92 8.68
CA ILE A 115 -5.85 1.88 9.32
C ILE A 115 -4.37 2.08 8.98
N ARG A 116 -4.05 2.33 7.70
CA ARG A 116 -2.67 2.58 7.26
C ARG A 116 -2.09 3.83 7.91
N GLU A 117 -2.84 4.94 7.97
CA GLU A 117 -2.42 6.17 8.66
C GLU A 117 -2.10 5.90 10.13
N ARG A 118 -2.90 5.07 10.79
CA ARG A 118 -2.68 4.66 12.18
C ARG A 118 -1.38 3.88 12.38
N TYR A 119 -1.03 2.97 11.44
CA TYR A 119 0.22 2.22 11.50
C TYR A 119 1.44 3.04 11.06
N LEU A 120 1.32 3.79 9.98
CA LEU A 120 2.43 4.53 9.36
C LEU A 120 2.75 5.85 10.05
N LYS A 121 1.80 6.42 10.82
CA LYS A 121 1.90 7.73 11.49
C LYS A 121 2.17 8.90 10.54
N VAL A 122 1.80 8.75 9.27
CA VAL A 122 1.90 9.77 8.22
C VAL A 122 0.63 9.75 7.36
N PRO A 123 0.30 10.87 6.69
CA PRO A 123 -0.85 10.91 5.79
C PRO A 123 -0.75 9.90 4.65
N VAL A 124 -1.86 9.21 4.36
CA VAL A 124 -2.03 8.32 3.21
C VAL A 124 -3.04 8.96 2.25
N ARG A 125 -2.60 9.29 1.05
CA ARG A 125 -3.42 10.01 0.06
C ARG A 125 -3.53 9.19 -1.22
N SER A 126 -4.66 9.34 -1.91
CA SER A 126 -4.79 8.81 -3.27
C SER A 126 -3.90 9.61 -4.23
N SER A 127 -3.22 8.91 -5.14
CA SER A 127 -2.51 9.55 -6.24
C SER A 127 -3.50 10.24 -7.17
N CYS A 128 -3.18 11.45 -7.62
CA CYS A 128 -3.97 12.15 -8.63
C CYS A 128 -3.97 11.44 -9.99
N GLN A 129 -2.95 10.61 -10.23
CA GLN A 129 -2.80 9.83 -11.45
C GLN A 129 -2.55 8.37 -11.09
N GLU A 130 -3.49 7.50 -11.48
CA GLU A 130 -3.45 6.09 -11.11
C GLU A 130 -2.82 5.20 -12.20
N GLN A 131 -2.62 5.73 -13.41
CA GLN A 131 -2.12 4.95 -14.54
C GLN A 131 -0.59 5.04 -14.63
N ALA A 132 0.09 3.90 -14.56
CA ALA A 132 1.54 3.81 -14.75
C ALA A 132 1.99 4.36 -16.12
N ALA A 133 1.16 4.20 -17.15
CA ALA A 133 1.39 4.75 -18.48
C ALA A 133 1.52 6.27 -18.50
N TYR A 134 0.82 6.99 -17.60
CA TYR A 134 0.93 8.44 -17.49
C TYR A 134 2.34 8.87 -17.04
N GLY A 135 2.89 8.21 -16.03
CA GLY A 135 4.25 8.48 -15.56
C GLY A 135 5.30 8.22 -16.66
N THR A 136 5.14 7.11 -17.38
CA THR A 136 6.01 6.77 -18.52
C THR A 136 5.89 7.79 -19.65
N ALA A 137 4.68 8.25 -19.98
CA ALA A 137 4.44 9.27 -20.99
C ALA A 137 5.07 10.63 -20.59
N GLN A 138 4.99 11.02 -19.31
CA GLN A 138 5.65 12.20 -18.80
C GLN A 138 7.17 12.14 -18.95
N LEU A 139 7.77 10.99 -18.62
CA LEU A 139 9.20 10.79 -18.81
C LEU A 139 9.62 10.85 -20.29
N ALA A 140 8.80 10.29 -21.18
CA ALA A 140 9.04 10.33 -22.63
C ALA A 140 8.92 11.75 -23.20
N LEU A 141 7.93 12.54 -22.74
CA LEU A 141 7.74 13.94 -23.15
C LEU A 141 8.87 14.87 -22.70
N GLN A 142 9.51 14.58 -21.57
CA GLN A 142 10.64 15.36 -21.06
C GLN A 142 11.94 15.13 -21.84
N GLY A 143 11.98 14.16 -22.75
CA GLY A 143 12.98 13.93 -23.81
C GLY A 143 14.41 13.64 -23.38
N THR A 144 14.81 14.06 -22.20
CA THR A 144 16.10 13.75 -21.55
C THR A 144 15.95 13.93 -20.05
N TRP A 145 16.55 13.02 -19.27
CA TRP A 145 16.68 13.20 -17.82
C TRP A 145 17.33 14.55 -17.53
N PRO A 146 16.75 15.42 -16.71
CA PRO A 146 17.33 16.73 -16.42
C PRO A 146 18.73 16.56 -15.82
N LYS A 147 19.71 17.22 -16.42
CA LYS A 147 21.11 17.13 -16.01
C LYS A 147 21.40 17.88 -14.69
N SER A 148 20.45 18.68 -14.18
CA SER A 148 20.58 19.38 -12.91
C SER A 148 19.23 19.53 -12.18
N SER A 149 19.26 19.64 -10.85
CA SER A 149 18.07 19.86 -10.01
C SER A 149 17.36 21.19 -10.29
N SER A 150 18.02 22.17 -10.90
CA SER A 150 17.44 23.46 -11.31
C SER A 150 16.52 23.35 -12.53
N ASP A 151 16.71 22.34 -13.38
CA ASP A 151 15.89 22.12 -14.57
C ASP A 151 14.57 21.39 -14.24
N CYS A 152 14.52 20.65 -13.13
CA CYS A 152 13.31 19.98 -12.64
C CYS A 152 12.24 21.00 -12.19
N ILE A 153 12.64 22.13 -11.64
CA ILE A 153 11.71 23.10 -11.05
C ILE A 153 11.05 23.97 -12.12
N ARG A 154 11.77 24.33 -13.20
CA ARG A 154 11.26 25.19 -14.26
C ARG A 154 10.13 24.57 -15.11
N ASN A 155 10.08 23.25 -15.22
CA ASN A 155 9.07 22.56 -16.04
C ASN A 155 7.74 22.31 -15.30
N LEU A 156 7.65 22.60 -14.00
CA LEU A 156 6.42 22.49 -13.24
C LEU A 156 5.54 23.75 -13.31
N ASP A 157 6.11 24.89 -13.69
CA ASP A 157 5.40 26.17 -13.74
C ASP A 157 4.74 26.49 -15.09
N VAL A 158 5.03 25.74 -16.16
CA VAL A 158 4.51 26.02 -17.52
C VAL A 158 3.06 25.55 -17.72
N ASN A 159 2.50 24.74 -16.82
CA ASN A 159 1.13 24.20 -16.93
C ASN A 159 0.11 24.88 -15.99
N ARG A 160 0.37 26.14 -15.58
CA ARG A 160 -0.58 26.94 -14.78
C ARG A 160 -1.06 28.21 -15.54
N GLN A 161 -1.38 28.04 -16.82
CA GLN A 161 -2.20 29.05 -17.52
C GLN A 161 -3.39 28.40 -18.20
#